data_035917ed72b48778b7098ca42dacc0ec
#
_entry.id   035917ed72b48778b7098ca42dacc0ec
#
_cell.length_a   1.000
_cell.length_b   1.000
_cell.length_c   1.000
_cell.angle_alpha   90.00
_cell.angle_beta   90.00
_cell.angle_gamma   90.00
#
_symmetry.space_group_name_H-M   'P 1'
#
loop_
_entity.id
_entity.type
_entity.pdbx_description
1 polymer ?
#
loop_
_entity_poly.entity_id
_entity_poly.type
_entity_poly.pdbx_seq_one_letter_code
_entity_poly.pdbx_strand_id
1 'polypeptide(L)'
;MLDKNNQYAKIKFKIDTEVMRHLFEGTLVRDADRIPIDIVPSHRVPSRCCIYKERAVVRYRIMALAGYTLETEDDEYRSLSSFMEEAMEEDKPKLPLFTTIAVGCSSCPKSQYQVSDACRSCFARPCSTNCPKDAIEYIHGKAHINTDKCIKCGKC
;
A
#
# COMPACT_ATOMS: atom_id res chain seq x y z
N MET A 1 -2.08 -6.16 -17.91
CA MET A 1 -1.90 -7.55 -17.44
C MET A 1 -1.24 -7.48 -16.08
N LEU A 2 -1.94 -7.77 -14.97
CA LEU A 2 -1.36 -7.73 -13.63
C LEU A 2 -0.33 -8.86 -13.53
N ASP A 3 0.91 -8.51 -13.22
CA ASP A 3 1.97 -9.48 -12.98
C ASP A 3 1.55 -10.41 -11.84
N LYS A 4 1.28 -11.69 -12.17
CA LYS A 4 0.83 -12.71 -11.22
C LYS A 4 1.87 -13.00 -10.11
N ASN A 5 3.08 -12.46 -10.21
CA ASN A 5 4.13 -12.58 -9.21
C ASN A 5 4.16 -11.46 -8.18
N ASN A 6 3.36 -10.41 -8.34
CA ASN A 6 3.30 -9.32 -7.38
C ASN A 6 2.55 -9.77 -6.12
N GLN A 7 3.19 -9.64 -4.95
CA GLN A 7 2.61 -9.98 -3.63
C GLN A 7 1.28 -9.24 -3.38
N TYR A 8 1.18 -7.99 -3.82
CA TYR A 8 -0.04 -7.20 -3.74
C TYR A 8 -1.19 -7.86 -4.51
N ALA A 9 -0.96 -8.29 -5.75
CA ALA A 9 -1.97 -8.95 -6.57
C ALA A 9 -2.43 -10.27 -5.95
N LYS A 10 -1.51 -11.03 -5.35
CA LYS A 10 -1.84 -12.28 -4.64
C LYS A 10 -2.72 -12.05 -3.42
N ILE A 11 -2.42 -11.03 -2.61
CA ILE A 11 -3.22 -10.69 -1.43
C ILE A 11 -4.58 -10.17 -1.87
N LYS A 12 -4.64 -9.28 -2.87
CA LYS A 12 -5.90 -8.79 -3.41
C LYS A 12 -6.78 -9.93 -3.89
N PHE A 13 -6.25 -10.83 -4.70
CA PHE A 13 -6.99 -11.99 -5.20
C PHE A 13 -7.53 -12.87 -4.07
N LYS A 14 -6.74 -13.09 -3.00
CA LYS A 14 -7.21 -13.84 -1.82
C LYS A 14 -8.37 -13.13 -1.12
N ILE A 15 -8.27 -11.82 -0.92
CA ILE A 15 -9.34 -11.03 -0.28
C ILE A 15 -10.61 -11.13 -1.11
N ASP A 16 -10.52 -10.86 -2.41
CA ASP A 16 -11.66 -10.90 -3.32
C ASP A 16 -12.31 -12.30 -3.32
N THR A 17 -11.49 -13.36 -3.36
CA THR A 17 -11.96 -14.75 -3.34
C THR A 17 -12.68 -15.09 -2.02
N GLU A 18 -12.10 -14.75 -0.86
CA GLU A 18 -12.70 -15.06 0.43
C GLU A 18 -14.00 -14.28 0.66
N VAL A 19 -14.01 -12.99 0.33
CA VAL A 19 -15.22 -12.17 0.43
C VAL A 19 -16.34 -12.72 -0.45
N MET A 20 -16.03 -13.05 -1.72
CA MET A 20 -17.01 -13.61 -2.64
C MET A 20 -17.49 -14.98 -2.21
N ARG A 21 -16.60 -15.84 -1.71
CA ARG A 21 -16.98 -17.16 -1.18
C ARG A 21 -18.00 -17.02 -0.06
N HIS A 22 -17.71 -16.21 0.96
CA HIS A 22 -18.60 -15.95 2.07
C HIS A 22 -19.92 -15.29 1.65
N LEU A 23 -19.88 -14.42 0.62
CA LEU A 23 -21.09 -13.82 0.06
C LEU A 23 -22.02 -14.87 -0.56
N PHE A 24 -21.50 -15.76 -1.40
CA PHE A 24 -22.27 -16.81 -2.05
C PHE A 24 -22.76 -17.90 -1.05
N GLU A 25 -22.00 -18.16 0.01
CA GLU A 25 -22.38 -19.06 1.09
C GLU A 25 -23.40 -18.44 2.07
N GLY A 26 -23.69 -17.13 1.95
CA GLY A 26 -24.55 -16.39 2.89
C GLY A 26 -23.96 -16.24 4.30
N THR A 27 -22.64 -16.36 4.44
CA THR A 27 -21.94 -16.31 5.73
C THR A 27 -21.15 -15.03 5.95
N LEU A 28 -21.17 -14.09 4.97
CA LEU A 28 -20.32 -12.92 4.96
C LEU A 28 -20.48 -12.04 6.20
N VAL A 29 -21.71 -11.72 6.59
CA VAL A 29 -21.99 -10.88 7.78
C VAL A 29 -21.47 -11.56 9.05
N ARG A 30 -21.65 -12.86 9.19
CA ARG A 30 -21.21 -13.61 10.37
C ARG A 30 -19.68 -13.71 10.49
N ASP A 31 -18.99 -13.92 9.37
CA ASP A 31 -17.59 -14.35 9.35
C ASP A 31 -16.63 -13.22 8.89
N ALA A 32 -17.12 -12.03 8.49
CA ALA A 32 -16.31 -10.93 7.95
C ALA A 32 -15.12 -10.55 8.85
N ASP A 33 -15.30 -10.49 10.15
CA ASP A 33 -14.25 -10.12 11.11
C ASP A 33 -13.13 -11.17 11.22
N ARG A 34 -13.37 -12.41 10.77
CA ARG A 34 -12.37 -13.49 10.75
C ARG A 34 -11.51 -13.48 9.50
N ILE A 35 -12.02 -13.00 8.37
CA ILE A 35 -11.32 -13.02 7.08
C ILE A 35 -9.90 -12.42 7.17
N PRO A 36 -9.64 -11.28 7.83
CA PRO A 36 -8.28 -10.75 7.98
C PRO A 36 -7.32 -11.71 8.70
N ILE A 37 -7.82 -12.50 9.65
CA ILE A 37 -7.04 -13.48 10.43
C ILE A 37 -6.72 -14.69 9.57
N ASP A 38 -7.68 -15.16 8.79
CA ASP A 38 -7.55 -16.34 7.92
C ASP A 38 -6.59 -16.05 6.74
N ILE A 39 -6.62 -14.83 6.19
CA ILE A 39 -5.69 -14.39 5.14
C ILE A 39 -4.26 -14.18 5.68
N VAL A 40 -4.14 -13.65 6.90
CA VAL A 40 -2.87 -13.34 7.59
C VAL A 40 -2.82 -14.07 8.93
N PRO A 41 -2.59 -15.38 8.93
CA PRO A 41 -2.53 -16.17 10.17
C PRO A 41 -1.28 -15.83 11.00
N SER A 42 -1.36 -16.05 12.32
CA SER A 42 -0.33 -15.65 13.28
C SER A 42 1.05 -16.30 13.07
N HIS A 43 1.08 -17.48 12.44
CA HIS A 43 2.32 -18.22 12.16
C HIS A 43 3.02 -17.76 10.87
N ARG A 44 2.41 -16.86 10.10
CA ARG A 44 2.98 -16.34 8.85
C ARG A 44 4.06 -15.30 9.17
N VAL A 45 5.17 -15.38 8.44
CA VAL A 45 6.17 -14.30 8.44
C VAL A 45 5.56 -13.09 7.74
N PRO A 46 5.47 -11.93 8.41
CA PRO A 46 4.90 -10.74 7.80
C PRO A 46 5.78 -10.21 6.68
N SER A 47 5.17 -9.72 5.62
CA SER A 47 5.86 -9.02 4.52
C SER A 47 6.07 -7.52 4.82
N ARG A 48 5.44 -7.03 5.87
CA ARG A 48 5.60 -5.68 6.42
C ARG A 48 6.16 -5.74 7.84
N CYS A 49 6.02 -4.65 8.60
CA CYS A 49 6.57 -4.56 9.95
C CYS A 49 5.99 -5.60 10.93
N CYS A 50 4.72 -5.97 10.81
CA CYS A 50 4.07 -6.96 11.65
C CYS A 50 2.76 -7.49 11.05
N ILE A 51 2.29 -8.64 11.56
CA ILE A 51 1.02 -9.26 11.14
C ILE A 51 -0.20 -8.37 11.44
N TYR A 52 -0.16 -7.60 12.52
CA TYR A 52 -1.28 -6.72 12.89
C TYR A 52 -1.50 -5.62 11.86
N LYS A 53 -0.43 -5.01 11.36
CA LYS A 53 -0.51 -4.02 10.28
C LYS A 53 -1.02 -4.64 8.98
N GLU A 54 -0.62 -5.87 8.65
CA GLU A 54 -1.13 -6.57 7.49
C GLU A 54 -2.63 -6.87 7.62
N ARG A 55 -3.07 -7.32 8.79
CA ARG A 55 -4.50 -7.54 9.09
C ARG A 55 -5.31 -6.26 9.00
N ALA A 56 -4.79 -5.16 9.51
CA ALA A 56 -5.44 -3.84 9.38
C ALA A 56 -5.61 -3.45 7.90
N VAL A 57 -4.58 -3.65 7.07
CA VAL A 57 -4.68 -3.40 5.62
C VAL A 57 -5.74 -4.29 4.98
N VAL A 58 -5.82 -5.56 5.35
CA VAL A 58 -6.85 -6.48 4.84
C VAL A 58 -8.23 -6.04 5.29
N ARG A 59 -8.41 -5.66 6.57
CA ARG A 59 -9.66 -5.13 7.11
C ARG A 59 -10.14 -3.92 6.30
N TYR A 60 -9.30 -2.91 6.11
CA TYR A 60 -9.68 -1.72 5.34
C TYR A 60 -9.98 -2.02 3.86
N ARG A 61 -9.35 -3.03 3.28
CA ARG A 61 -9.68 -3.47 1.92
C ARG A 61 -11.05 -4.12 1.84
N ILE A 62 -11.41 -4.94 2.81
CA ILE A 62 -12.74 -5.55 2.90
C ILE A 62 -13.79 -4.45 3.09
N MET A 63 -13.54 -3.49 3.98
CA MET A 63 -14.40 -2.32 4.19
C MET A 63 -14.59 -1.51 2.89
N ALA A 64 -13.50 -1.30 2.13
CA ALA A 64 -13.58 -0.62 0.83
C ALA A 64 -14.37 -1.41 -0.23
N LEU A 65 -14.36 -2.74 -0.20
CA LEU A 65 -15.22 -3.57 -1.07
C LEU A 65 -16.71 -3.38 -0.75
N ALA A 66 -17.04 -3.08 0.50
CA ALA A 66 -18.40 -2.72 0.92
C ALA A 66 -18.78 -1.26 0.60
N GLY A 67 -17.89 -0.48 -0.03
CA GLY A 67 -18.15 0.90 -0.42
C GLY A 67 -17.82 1.95 0.65
N TYR A 68 -17.14 1.57 1.73
CA TYR A 68 -16.72 2.50 2.79
C TYR A 68 -15.29 2.98 2.58
N THR A 69 -14.98 4.19 3.06
CA THR A 69 -13.63 4.77 3.07
C THR A 69 -13.09 4.82 4.50
N LEU A 70 -11.77 4.99 4.66
CA LEU A 70 -11.20 5.21 5.99
C LEU A 70 -11.72 6.48 6.65
N GLU A 71 -12.06 7.50 5.85
CA GLU A 71 -12.61 8.77 6.34
C GLU A 71 -14.04 8.64 6.90
N THR A 72 -14.73 7.55 6.55
CA THR A 72 -16.06 7.23 7.08
C THR A 72 -16.01 6.33 8.32
N GLU A 73 -14.81 5.87 8.71
CA GLU A 73 -14.62 5.11 9.94
C GLU A 73 -14.45 6.10 11.11
N ASP A 74 -15.54 6.42 11.76
CA ASP A 74 -15.64 7.29 12.94
C ASP A 74 -15.58 6.50 14.26
N ASP A 75 -15.68 5.17 14.21
CA ASP A 75 -15.59 4.26 15.35
C ASP A 75 -14.68 3.06 15.05
N GLU A 76 -13.48 3.05 15.64
CA GLU A 76 -12.51 1.95 15.52
C GLU A 76 -13.01 0.61 16.07
N TYR A 77 -14.02 0.63 16.95
CA TYR A 77 -14.62 -0.58 17.53
C TYR A 77 -15.69 -1.20 16.63
N ARG A 78 -16.14 -0.48 15.62
CA ARG A 78 -17.13 -0.99 14.69
C ARG A 78 -16.60 -2.21 13.93
N SER A 79 -17.34 -3.32 13.96
CA SER A 79 -16.95 -4.58 13.32
C SER A 79 -17.05 -4.52 11.79
N LEU A 80 -16.25 -5.34 11.08
CA LEU A 80 -16.45 -5.54 9.64
C LEU A 80 -17.83 -6.12 9.34
N SER A 81 -18.34 -7.00 10.20
CA SER A 81 -19.67 -7.59 10.08
C SER A 81 -20.76 -6.52 9.99
N SER A 82 -20.67 -5.47 10.81
CA SER A 82 -21.62 -4.34 10.77
C SER A 82 -21.56 -3.57 9.44
N PHE A 83 -20.37 -3.36 8.89
CA PHE A 83 -20.22 -2.72 7.56
C PHE A 83 -20.79 -3.58 6.44
N MET A 84 -20.62 -4.91 6.51
CA MET A 84 -21.16 -5.83 5.53
C MET A 84 -22.70 -5.92 5.60
N GLU A 85 -23.26 -5.96 6.80
CA GLU A 85 -24.70 -5.97 7.03
C GLU A 85 -25.36 -4.73 6.41
N GLU A 86 -24.87 -3.54 6.74
CA GLU A 86 -25.37 -2.27 6.19
C GLU A 86 -25.21 -2.21 4.66
N ALA A 87 -24.07 -2.68 4.12
CA ALA A 87 -23.82 -2.69 2.69
C ALA A 87 -24.75 -3.64 1.92
N MET A 88 -25.23 -4.73 2.55
CA MET A 88 -26.16 -5.68 1.95
C MET A 88 -27.62 -5.18 1.98
N GLU A 89 -27.96 -4.25 2.85
CA GLU A 89 -29.28 -3.63 2.94
C GLU A 89 -29.44 -2.47 1.93
N GLU A 90 -28.35 -1.93 1.39
CA GLU A 90 -28.38 -0.81 0.48
C GLU A 90 -28.48 -1.23 -0.99
N ASP A 91 -29.48 -0.69 -1.71
CA ASP A 91 -29.71 -0.96 -3.15
C ASP A 91 -28.68 -0.29 -4.09
N LYS A 92 -27.89 0.66 -3.60
CA LYS A 92 -26.97 1.45 -4.42
C LYS A 92 -25.57 1.50 -3.81
N PRO A 93 -24.52 1.39 -4.65
CA PRO A 93 -23.15 1.53 -4.16
C PRO A 93 -22.92 2.93 -3.60
N LYS A 94 -22.22 3.01 -2.47
CA LYS A 94 -21.78 4.28 -1.87
C LYS A 94 -20.72 4.94 -2.74
N LEU A 95 -20.70 6.25 -2.75
CA LEU A 95 -19.62 7.04 -3.33
C LEU A 95 -18.64 7.45 -2.23
N PRO A 96 -17.34 7.60 -2.54
CA PRO A 96 -16.69 7.49 -3.87
C PRO A 96 -16.43 6.05 -4.32
N LEU A 97 -16.42 5.82 -5.65
CA LEU A 97 -16.09 4.52 -6.25
C LEU A 97 -14.62 4.11 -6.04
N PHE A 98 -13.77 5.06 -5.66
CA PHE A 98 -12.35 4.84 -5.38
C PHE A 98 -12.00 5.41 -4.02
N THR A 99 -11.25 4.64 -3.25
CA THR A 99 -10.67 5.09 -1.97
C THR A 99 -9.20 4.74 -1.89
N THR A 100 -8.43 5.54 -1.15
CA THR A 100 -7.02 5.30 -0.87
C THR A 100 -6.84 4.77 0.54
N ILE A 101 -6.17 3.63 0.66
CA ILE A 101 -5.86 3.02 1.96
C ILE A 101 -4.44 3.45 2.33
N ALA A 102 -4.31 4.58 3.04
CA ALA A 102 -3.02 5.16 3.42
C ALA A 102 -2.14 4.19 4.22
N VAL A 103 -2.72 3.44 5.15
CA VAL A 103 -2.01 2.41 5.93
C VAL A 103 -1.46 1.29 5.05
N GLY A 104 -2.06 1.05 3.90
CA GLY A 104 -1.63 0.08 2.88
C GLY A 104 -0.54 0.61 1.96
N CYS A 105 -0.31 1.92 1.94
CA CYS A 105 0.66 2.56 1.06
C CYS A 105 2.10 2.26 1.49
N SER A 106 2.97 1.98 0.51
CA SER A 106 4.40 1.75 0.75
C SER A 106 5.22 3.04 0.78
N SER A 107 4.58 4.20 0.67
CA SER A 107 5.22 5.52 0.60
C SER A 107 6.33 5.55 -0.47
N CYS A 108 5.92 5.63 -1.72
CA CYS A 108 6.87 5.69 -2.84
C CYS A 108 7.92 6.78 -2.60
N PRO A 109 9.22 6.48 -2.74
CA PRO A 109 10.26 7.49 -2.55
C PRO A 109 10.06 8.63 -3.53
N LYS A 110 10.30 9.86 -3.09
CA LYS A 110 10.22 11.06 -3.94
C LYS A 110 11.19 10.99 -5.12
N SER A 111 12.35 10.33 -4.93
CA SER A 111 13.34 10.07 -5.96
C SER A 111 13.57 8.57 -6.15
N GLN A 112 13.80 8.16 -7.41
CA GLN A 112 14.20 6.79 -7.74
C GLN A 112 15.68 6.54 -7.54
N TYR A 113 16.48 7.61 -7.48
CA TYR A 113 17.93 7.55 -7.39
C TYR A 113 18.40 8.15 -6.07
N GLN A 114 19.30 7.45 -5.42
CA GLN A 114 19.98 7.90 -4.21
C GLN A 114 21.46 7.60 -4.33
N VAL A 115 22.27 8.45 -3.76
CA VAL A 115 23.71 8.20 -3.64
C VAL A 115 23.90 7.37 -2.36
N SER A 116 24.53 6.21 -2.52
CA SER A 116 24.87 5.33 -1.38
C SER A 116 26.15 5.80 -0.68
N ASP A 117 26.45 5.20 0.47
CA ASP A 117 27.70 5.43 1.21
C ASP A 117 28.95 5.00 0.44
N ALA A 118 28.79 4.23 -0.65
CA ALA A 118 29.88 3.86 -1.55
C ALA A 118 30.42 5.05 -2.40
N CYS A 119 29.84 6.24 -2.29
CA CYS A 119 30.31 7.43 -2.98
C CYS A 119 31.80 7.70 -2.66
N ARG A 120 32.65 7.69 -3.70
CA ARG A 120 34.10 7.86 -3.60
C ARG A 120 34.55 9.31 -3.59
N SER A 121 33.64 10.29 -3.66
CA SER A 121 33.99 11.72 -3.75
C SER A 121 34.97 12.02 -4.89
N CYS A 122 34.79 11.35 -6.05
CA CYS A 122 35.73 11.37 -7.16
C CYS A 122 35.96 12.81 -7.68
N PHE A 123 37.18 13.10 -8.15
CA PHE A 123 37.56 14.43 -8.65
C PHE A 123 36.79 14.80 -9.93
N ALA A 124 36.56 13.83 -10.83
CA ALA A 124 35.91 14.08 -12.12
C ALA A 124 34.40 14.37 -12.02
N ARG A 125 33.74 13.97 -10.91
CA ARG A 125 32.32 14.25 -10.61
C ARG A 125 31.37 14.03 -11.78
N PRO A 126 31.38 12.88 -12.48
CA PRO A 126 30.56 12.64 -13.66
C PRO A 126 29.08 12.73 -13.37
N CYS A 127 28.65 12.43 -12.13
CA CYS A 127 27.23 12.50 -11.70
C CYS A 127 26.70 13.96 -11.81
N SER A 128 27.45 14.97 -11.38
CA SER A 128 27.02 16.38 -11.51
C SER A 128 27.18 16.90 -12.92
N THR A 129 28.30 16.58 -13.59
CA THR A 129 28.56 17.02 -14.96
C THR A 129 27.52 16.58 -15.96
N ASN A 130 26.96 15.36 -15.76
CA ASN A 130 25.91 14.80 -16.62
C ASN A 130 24.48 15.17 -16.17
N CYS A 131 24.33 15.89 -15.07
CA CYS A 131 23.00 16.21 -14.55
C CYS A 131 22.37 17.41 -15.29
N PRO A 132 21.32 17.24 -16.10
CA PRO A 132 20.73 18.32 -16.88
C PRO A 132 19.97 19.36 -16.03
N LYS A 133 19.79 19.09 -14.73
CA LYS A 133 19.04 19.94 -13.79
C LYS A 133 19.88 20.43 -12.60
N ASP A 134 21.19 20.22 -12.63
CA ASP A 134 22.08 20.55 -11.50
C ASP A 134 21.53 20.11 -10.14
N ALA A 135 20.94 18.91 -10.13
CA ALA A 135 20.31 18.34 -8.94
C ALA A 135 21.32 17.62 -8.02
N ILE A 136 22.63 17.64 -8.32
CA ILE A 136 23.66 17.00 -7.51
C ILE A 136 24.36 18.05 -6.67
N GLU A 137 24.22 17.96 -5.37
CA GLU A 137 24.88 18.78 -4.35
C GLU A 137 25.97 17.96 -3.65
N TYR A 138 26.89 18.62 -2.98
CA TYR A 138 27.97 17.95 -2.24
C TYR A 138 27.92 18.32 -0.77
N ILE A 139 27.66 17.31 0.06
CA ILE A 139 27.62 17.44 1.51
C ILE A 139 28.75 16.60 2.09
N HIS A 140 29.65 17.24 2.85
CA HIS A 140 30.86 16.62 3.39
C HIS A 140 31.68 15.85 2.33
N GLY A 141 31.78 16.44 1.12
CA GLY A 141 32.49 15.84 0.01
C GLY A 141 31.75 14.75 -0.77
N LYS A 142 30.68 14.16 -0.24
CA LYS A 142 29.88 13.15 -0.92
C LYS A 142 28.81 13.81 -1.78
N ALA A 143 28.50 13.21 -2.93
CA ALA A 143 27.39 13.63 -3.76
C ALA A 143 26.04 13.33 -3.08
N HIS A 144 25.11 14.26 -3.19
CA HIS A 144 23.75 14.14 -2.70
C HIS A 144 22.77 14.57 -3.79
N ILE A 145 21.67 13.84 -3.97
CA ILE A 145 20.65 14.20 -4.97
C ILE A 145 19.59 15.08 -4.33
N ASN A 146 19.49 16.32 -4.78
CA ASN A 146 18.38 17.20 -4.41
C ASN A 146 17.09 16.70 -5.07
N THR A 147 16.18 16.17 -4.27
CA THR A 147 14.94 15.52 -4.74
C THR A 147 13.97 16.49 -5.40
N ASP A 148 14.05 17.78 -5.06
CA ASP A 148 13.13 18.79 -5.59
C ASP A 148 13.54 19.24 -7.01
N LYS A 149 14.86 19.19 -7.31
CA LYS A 149 15.41 19.48 -8.64
C LYS A 149 15.46 18.24 -9.54
N CYS A 150 15.52 17.05 -8.95
CA CYS A 150 15.74 15.79 -9.67
C CYS A 150 14.53 15.37 -10.50
N ILE A 151 14.71 15.27 -11.81
CA ILE A 151 13.69 14.79 -12.76
C ILE A 151 13.74 13.27 -13.01
N LYS A 152 14.52 12.54 -12.26
CA LYS A 152 14.63 11.07 -12.32
C LYS A 152 15.06 10.53 -13.70
N CYS A 153 15.91 11.25 -14.43
CA CYS A 153 16.34 10.87 -15.78
C CYS A 153 17.40 9.76 -15.85
N GLY A 154 18.05 9.42 -14.74
CA GLY A 154 19.04 8.35 -14.63
C GLY A 154 20.41 8.65 -15.27
N LYS A 155 20.71 9.87 -15.68
CA LYS A 155 22.00 10.22 -16.33
C LYS A 155 23.19 10.30 -15.37
N CYS A 156 22.92 10.40 -14.08
CA CYS A 156 23.98 10.41 -13.05
C CYS A 156 24.51 9.00 -12.78
#